data_e51466d6922d4064525a4da87a0521f8
#
_entry.id   e51466d6922d4064525a4da87a0521f8
#
_cell.length_a   1.000
_cell.length_b   1.000
_cell.length_c   1.000
_cell.angle_alpha   90.00
_cell.angle_beta   90.00
_cell.angle_gamma   90.00
#
_symmetry.space_group_name_H-M   'P 1'
#
loop_
_entity.id
_entity.type
_entity.pdbx_description
1 polymer ?
#
loop_
_entity_poly.entity_id
_entity_poly.type
_entity_poly.pdbx_seq_one_letter_code
_entity_poly.pdbx_strand_id
1 'polypeptide(L)'
;MAMNPYKMVIAVANQKGGCAKTTTAVNLAAALAKGSRKQGVPPAKVLLVDLDPQGNCATSFGVEKKNIRKTAYDVLANDSGEPLPLMEEYLLTPRELSDAMQKAFILRQGKKAPKNLEIKNLWLLPSDIHLSGAEIELSHKIGRETRLREGLEPIIDEFDYIIIDTPPSLGLLSINAMCAANWVMVPVQAEYYALEGFSMLMNSIKMIQKRINRSLKIFGVAMTMVDARSKLSRHVCTEVARKIPNKVFNTTIRRLVKVAEAPWSGAPTVLLNEPRASGAGAGSLEYWTLAKEFHNRVQEMRREFGVKEHPRLLPGRR
;
A
#
# COMPACT_ATOMS: atom_id res chain seq x y z
N MET A 1 -5.24 23.71 2.02
CA MET A 1 -4.98 23.73 0.56
C MET A 1 -5.60 22.53 -0.12
N ALA A 2 -6.11 22.65 -1.35
CA ALA A 2 -6.53 21.48 -2.12
C ALA A 2 -5.27 20.68 -2.50
N MET A 3 -5.24 19.38 -2.16
CA MET A 3 -4.12 18.51 -2.53
C MET A 3 -3.95 18.51 -4.06
N ASN A 4 -2.70 18.57 -4.51
CA ASN A 4 -2.38 18.48 -5.93
C ASN A 4 -2.93 17.15 -6.49
N PRO A 5 -3.92 17.16 -7.40
CA PRO A 5 -4.57 15.94 -7.91
C PRO A 5 -3.61 15.02 -8.68
N TYR A 6 -2.41 15.50 -8.97
CA TYR A 6 -1.38 14.76 -9.71
C TYR A 6 -0.44 13.95 -8.81
N LYS A 7 -0.49 14.18 -7.49
CA LYS A 7 0.26 13.37 -6.53
C LYS A 7 -0.41 12.04 -6.33
N MET A 8 0.37 10.99 -6.33
CA MET A 8 -0.12 9.63 -6.19
C MET A 8 -0.02 9.19 -4.73
N VAL A 9 -0.94 9.73 -3.91
CA VAL A 9 -1.14 9.26 -2.53
C VAL A 9 -2.34 8.32 -2.53
N ILE A 10 -2.11 7.05 -2.22
CA ILE A 10 -3.09 5.97 -2.38
C ILE A 10 -3.33 5.29 -1.04
N ALA A 11 -4.55 5.35 -0.53
CA ALA A 11 -4.98 4.54 0.60
C ALA A 11 -5.41 3.15 0.11
N VAL A 12 -4.83 2.10 0.69
CA VAL A 12 -5.24 0.71 0.45
C VAL A 12 -6.22 0.33 1.55
N ALA A 13 -7.51 0.36 1.25
CA ALA A 13 -8.57 0.29 2.26
C ALA A 13 -9.63 -0.79 1.97
N ASN A 14 -10.02 -1.51 3.01
CA ASN A 14 -11.20 -2.36 3.05
C ASN A 14 -11.54 -2.65 4.53
N GLN A 15 -12.84 -2.68 4.86
CA GLN A 15 -13.32 -2.97 6.22
C GLN A 15 -13.13 -4.44 6.61
N LYS A 16 -13.10 -5.35 5.62
CA LYS A 16 -12.92 -6.78 5.88
C LYS A 16 -11.48 -7.07 6.27
N GLY A 17 -11.30 -7.74 7.40
CA GLY A 17 -10.03 -8.34 7.79
C GLY A 17 -9.65 -9.48 6.83
N GLY A 18 -8.35 -9.71 6.64
CA GLY A 18 -7.87 -10.83 5.85
C GLY A 18 -8.06 -10.71 4.33
N CYS A 19 -8.47 -9.57 3.78
CA CYS A 19 -8.63 -9.37 2.33
C CYS A 19 -7.33 -8.99 1.60
N ALA A 20 -6.18 -9.18 2.22
CA ALA A 20 -4.84 -8.91 1.70
C ALA A 20 -4.51 -7.42 1.50
N LYS A 21 -5.01 -6.48 2.33
CA LYS A 21 -4.65 -5.06 2.30
C LYS A 21 -3.14 -4.86 2.43
N THR A 22 -2.59 -5.22 3.58
CA THR A 22 -1.14 -5.10 3.87
C THR A 22 -0.30 -5.84 2.85
N THR A 23 -0.70 -7.07 2.48
CA THR A 23 0.02 -7.87 1.47
C THR A 23 0.06 -7.13 0.12
N THR A 24 -1.05 -6.50 -0.28
CA THR A 24 -1.13 -5.74 -1.53
C THR A 24 -0.32 -4.45 -1.43
N ALA A 25 -0.44 -3.68 -0.34
CA ALA A 25 0.31 -2.46 -0.12
C ALA A 25 1.83 -2.71 -0.15
N VAL A 26 2.30 -3.70 0.61
CA VAL A 26 3.71 -4.10 0.71
C VAL A 26 4.28 -4.56 -0.64
N ASN A 27 3.59 -5.48 -1.34
CA ASN A 27 4.09 -6.00 -2.60
C ASN A 27 4.03 -4.97 -3.74
N LEU A 28 2.99 -4.13 -3.78
CA LEU A 28 2.90 -3.04 -4.74
C LEU A 28 4.00 -2.01 -4.51
N ALA A 29 4.20 -1.57 -3.25
CA ALA A 29 5.26 -0.63 -2.89
C ALA A 29 6.65 -1.18 -3.25
N ALA A 30 6.92 -2.44 -2.90
CA ALA A 30 8.19 -3.10 -3.19
C ALA A 30 8.43 -3.26 -4.71
N ALA A 31 7.41 -3.63 -5.49
CA ALA A 31 7.51 -3.77 -6.94
C ALA A 31 7.76 -2.42 -7.63
N LEU A 32 7.04 -1.37 -7.25
CA LEU A 32 7.23 -0.02 -7.80
C LEU A 32 8.61 0.55 -7.44
N ALA A 33 9.05 0.37 -6.20
CA ALA A 33 10.35 0.87 -5.75
C ALA A 33 11.53 0.11 -6.38
N LYS A 34 11.43 -1.22 -6.49
CA LYS A 34 12.46 -2.06 -7.11
C LYS A 34 12.57 -1.80 -8.59
N GLY A 35 11.43 -1.67 -9.27
CA GLY A 35 11.35 -1.64 -10.72
C GLY A 35 11.85 -2.92 -11.38
N SER A 36 11.40 -3.18 -12.58
CA SER A 36 11.89 -4.30 -13.40
C SER A 36 11.64 -4.04 -14.88
N ARG A 37 12.70 -3.92 -15.67
CA ARG A 37 12.59 -3.80 -17.14
C ARG A 37 11.86 -5.01 -17.73
N LYS A 38 12.14 -6.21 -17.21
CA LYS A 38 11.52 -7.47 -17.67
C LYS A 38 10.00 -7.48 -17.44
N GLN A 39 9.54 -6.86 -16.36
CA GLN A 39 8.12 -6.76 -16.02
C GLN A 39 7.47 -5.47 -16.56
N GLY A 40 8.24 -4.57 -17.16
CA GLY A 40 7.74 -3.29 -17.69
C GLY A 40 7.30 -2.30 -16.60
N VAL A 41 7.96 -2.34 -15.44
CA VAL A 41 7.74 -1.42 -14.32
C VAL A 41 9.02 -0.62 -14.09
N PRO A 42 9.05 0.69 -14.35
CA PRO A 42 10.21 1.53 -14.02
C PRO A 42 10.34 1.70 -12.50
N PRO A 43 11.57 1.84 -11.97
CA PRO A 43 11.76 2.11 -10.56
C PRO A 43 11.26 3.51 -10.19
N ALA A 44 10.61 3.62 -9.04
CA ALA A 44 10.04 4.85 -8.53
C ALA A 44 10.41 5.07 -7.05
N LYS A 45 10.44 6.31 -6.59
CA LYS A 45 10.64 6.66 -5.18
C LYS A 45 9.32 6.49 -4.44
N VAL A 46 9.25 5.53 -3.51
CA VAL A 46 8.00 5.11 -2.85
C VAL A 46 8.11 5.27 -1.34
N LEU A 47 7.09 5.88 -0.74
CA LEU A 47 6.84 5.83 0.69
C LEU A 47 5.69 4.86 0.95
N LEU A 48 5.92 3.87 1.80
CA LEU A 48 4.88 3.05 2.39
C LEU A 48 4.59 3.57 3.80
N VAL A 49 3.31 3.83 4.09
CA VAL A 49 2.84 4.27 5.41
C VAL A 49 1.99 3.16 6.00
N ASP A 50 2.33 2.70 7.18
CA ASP A 50 1.55 1.70 7.92
C ASP A 50 0.68 2.40 8.96
N LEU A 51 -0.65 2.27 8.84
CA LEU A 51 -1.61 2.75 9.84
C LEU A 51 -2.34 1.61 10.56
N ASP A 52 -1.97 0.36 10.30
CA ASP A 52 -2.52 -0.75 11.08
C ASP A 52 -1.71 -0.90 12.38
N PRO A 53 -2.35 -0.82 13.58
CA PRO A 53 -1.67 -1.02 14.86
C PRO A 53 -0.92 -2.34 14.97
N GLN A 54 -1.25 -3.31 14.12
CA GLN A 54 -0.55 -4.58 14.07
C GLN A 54 0.88 -4.48 13.51
N GLY A 55 1.27 -3.40 12.82
CA GLY A 55 2.63 -3.16 12.32
C GLY A 55 3.11 -4.23 11.33
N ASN A 56 2.23 -4.74 10.49
CA ASN A 56 2.52 -5.85 9.61
C ASN A 56 3.37 -5.46 8.40
N CYS A 57 3.41 -4.19 8.02
CA CYS A 57 4.32 -3.72 6.97
C CYS A 57 5.77 -3.91 7.39
N ALA A 58 6.16 -3.47 8.59
CA ALA A 58 7.50 -3.65 9.12
C ALA A 58 7.89 -5.14 9.21
N THR A 59 6.99 -5.98 9.72
CA THR A 59 7.18 -7.43 9.79
C THR A 59 7.41 -8.05 8.41
N SER A 60 6.71 -7.56 7.38
CA SER A 60 6.83 -8.04 5.99
C SER A 60 8.18 -7.72 5.36
N PHE A 61 8.90 -6.73 5.89
CA PHE A 61 10.28 -6.40 5.51
C PHE A 61 11.32 -6.93 6.51
N GLY A 62 10.95 -7.86 7.38
CA GLY A 62 11.88 -8.48 8.33
C GLY A 62 12.34 -7.55 9.47
N VAL A 63 11.73 -6.39 9.63
CA VAL A 63 12.06 -5.44 10.68
C VAL A 63 11.53 -5.97 12.02
N GLU A 64 12.39 -5.98 13.03
CA GLU A 64 12.00 -6.31 14.39
C GLU A 64 11.37 -5.07 15.06
N LYS A 65 10.11 -5.19 15.50
CA LYS A 65 9.33 -4.06 16.05
C LYS A 65 10.02 -3.35 17.22
N LYS A 66 10.79 -4.08 18.04
CA LYS A 66 11.56 -3.49 19.16
C LYS A 66 12.63 -2.48 18.74
N ASN A 67 13.03 -2.49 17.46
CA ASN A 67 14.04 -1.58 16.91
C ASN A 67 13.43 -0.31 16.31
N ILE A 68 12.11 -0.23 16.27
CA ILE A 68 11.38 0.94 15.74
C ILE A 68 11.32 2.00 16.85
N ARG A 69 11.78 3.22 16.57
CA ARG A 69 11.83 4.31 17.55
C ARG A 69 10.69 5.30 17.40
N LYS A 70 10.33 5.61 16.16
CA LYS A 70 9.27 6.55 15.79
C LYS A 70 8.31 5.86 14.84
N THR A 71 7.03 6.17 14.96
CA THR A 71 5.96 5.49 14.22
C THR A 71 4.92 6.47 13.70
N ALA A 72 3.96 5.99 12.96
CA ALA A 72 2.80 6.76 12.52
C ALA A 72 1.99 7.31 13.72
N TYR A 73 2.06 6.67 14.90
CA TYR A 73 1.45 7.21 16.12
C TYR A 73 2.03 8.59 16.47
N ASP A 74 3.35 8.72 16.48
CA ASP A 74 4.02 10.00 16.81
C ASP A 74 3.65 11.11 15.82
N VAL A 75 3.40 10.76 14.54
CA VAL A 75 2.94 11.71 13.52
C VAL A 75 1.51 12.17 13.81
N LEU A 76 0.60 11.25 14.13
CA LEU A 76 -0.80 11.58 14.44
C LEU A 76 -0.95 12.34 15.76
N ALA A 77 -0.09 12.02 16.74
CA ALA A 77 -0.12 12.63 18.08
C ALA A 77 0.55 14.02 18.12
N ASN A 78 1.26 14.44 17.06
CA ASN A 78 1.97 15.71 17.03
C ASN A 78 1.02 16.90 17.19
N ASP A 79 1.14 17.62 18.29
CA ASP A 79 0.38 18.84 18.61
C ASP A 79 1.26 20.11 18.59
N SER A 80 2.54 20.00 18.23
CA SER A 80 3.46 21.14 18.26
C SER A 80 3.13 22.23 17.26
N GLY A 81 2.38 21.91 16.20
CA GLY A 81 2.15 22.79 15.06
C GLY A 81 3.37 22.95 14.14
N GLU A 82 4.51 22.34 14.50
CA GLU A 82 5.74 22.37 13.71
C GLU A 82 5.86 21.12 12.85
N PRO A 83 6.43 21.23 11.64
CA PRO A 83 6.74 20.09 10.79
C PRO A 83 7.70 19.11 11.49
N LEU A 84 7.40 17.81 11.38
CA LEU A 84 8.28 16.76 11.90
C LEU A 84 9.41 16.46 10.91
N PRO A 85 10.65 16.15 11.40
CA PRO A 85 11.75 15.70 10.55
C PRO A 85 11.56 14.24 10.09
N LEU A 86 10.51 14.00 9.28
CA LEU A 86 10.08 12.66 8.92
C LEU A 86 11.17 11.85 8.22
N MET A 87 11.87 12.49 7.28
CA MET A 87 12.90 11.80 6.46
C MET A 87 14.08 11.30 7.30
N GLU A 88 14.42 12.02 8.34
CA GLU A 88 15.61 11.80 9.16
C GLU A 88 15.34 10.87 10.33
N GLU A 89 14.16 10.96 10.96
CA GLU A 89 13.92 10.33 12.25
C GLU A 89 12.82 9.27 12.23
N TYR A 90 11.83 9.41 11.35
CA TYR A 90 10.61 8.60 11.40
C TYR A 90 10.58 7.50 10.34
N LEU A 91 11.26 7.70 9.21
CA LEU A 91 11.22 6.76 8.11
C LEU A 91 12.34 5.74 8.19
N LEU A 92 11.97 4.47 8.14
CA LEU A 92 12.95 3.41 7.84
C LEU A 92 13.42 3.57 6.41
N THR A 93 14.73 3.68 6.25
CA THR A 93 15.40 3.94 4.97
C THR A 93 15.46 2.67 4.10
N PRO A 94 15.70 2.82 2.78
CA PRO A 94 15.91 1.66 1.89
C PRO A 94 17.05 0.74 2.35
N ARG A 95 18.09 1.28 2.98
CA ARG A 95 19.21 0.51 3.51
C ARG A 95 18.77 -0.33 4.70
N GLU A 96 18.10 0.29 5.68
CA GLU A 96 17.60 -0.42 6.87
C GLU A 96 16.64 -1.53 6.51
N LEU A 97 15.73 -1.29 5.54
CA LEU A 97 14.81 -2.32 5.03
C LEU A 97 15.57 -3.46 4.33
N SER A 98 16.58 -3.15 3.52
CA SER A 98 17.40 -4.17 2.85
C SER A 98 18.18 -5.02 3.86
N ASP A 99 18.81 -4.40 4.84
CA ASP A 99 19.60 -5.06 5.89
C ASP A 99 18.67 -5.96 6.75
N ALA A 100 17.48 -5.46 7.12
CA ALA A 100 16.49 -6.23 7.89
C ALA A 100 16.00 -7.46 7.12
N MET A 101 15.64 -7.31 5.84
CA MET A 101 15.21 -8.42 4.98
C MET A 101 16.31 -9.49 4.85
N GLN A 102 17.56 -9.08 4.59
CA GLN A 102 18.67 -9.99 4.45
C GLN A 102 18.94 -10.77 5.76
N LYS A 103 18.97 -10.05 6.88
CA LYS A 103 19.16 -10.64 8.23
C LYS A 103 18.03 -11.64 8.55
N ALA A 104 16.78 -11.25 8.36
CA ALA A 104 15.63 -12.09 8.62
C ALA A 104 15.64 -13.35 7.75
N PHE A 105 15.96 -13.21 6.45
CA PHE A 105 16.05 -14.33 5.52
C PHE A 105 17.12 -15.32 5.94
N ILE A 106 18.36 -14.85 6.24
CA ILE A 106 19.46 -15.71 6.69
C ILE A 106 19.08 -16.47 7.96
N LEU A 107 18.53 -15.74 8.94
CA LEU A 107 18.15 -16.32 10.23
C LEU A 107 17.07 -17.42 10.11
N ARG A 108 16.06 -17.16 9.27
CA ARG A 108 14.88 -18.02 9.17
C ARG A 108 15.02 -19.14 8.14
N GLN A 109 15.81 -18.92 7.09
CA GLN A 109 16.01 -19.90 6.01
C GLN A 109 17.33 -20.66 6.11
N GLY A 110 18.27 -20.22 6.96
CA GLY A 110 19.61 -20.82 7.06
C GLY A 110 20.43 -20.76 5.76
N LYS A 111 20.10 -19.84 4.86
CA LYS A 111 20.71 -19.70 3.53
C LYS A 111 21.18 -18.27 3.29
N LYS A 112 22.16 -18.10 2.38
CA LYS A 112 22.58 -16.79 1.93
C LYS A 112 21.40 -16.01 1.31
N ALA A 113 21.26 -14.75 1.71
CA ALA A 113 20.21 -13.90 1.17
C ALA A 113 20.39 -13.66 -0.34
N PRO A 114 19.33 -13.74 -1.12
CA PRO A 114 19.39 -13.44 -2.55
C PRO A 114 19.58 -11.93 -2.77
N LYS A 115 20.31 -11.56 -3.83
CA LYS A 115 20.55 -10.14 -4.20
C LYS A 115 19.26 -9.35 -4.45
N ASN A 116 18.17 -10.01 -4.75
CA ASN A 116 16.87 -9.37 -4.99
C ASN A 116 16.30 -8.65 -3.75
N LEU A 117 16.79 -8.98 -2.55
CA LEU A 117 16.37 -8.32 -1.30
C LEU A 117 16.98 -6.93 -1.11
N GLU A 118 17.90 -6.49 -1.97
CA GLU A 118 18.35 -5.10 -1.98
C GLU A 118 17.30 -4.22 -2.65
N ILE A 119 16.84 -3.17 -1.96
CA ILE A 119 15.89 -2.17 -2.45
C ILE A 119 16.48 -0.77 -2.22
N LYS A 120 16.30 0.16 -3.19
CA LYS A 120 16.96 1.49 -3.15
C LYS A 120 16.00 2.66 -3.01
N ASN A 121 14.73 2.46 -3.36
CA ASN A 121 13.78 3.55 -3.51
C ASN A 121 12.52 3.35 -2.66
N LEU A 122 12.59 2.59 -1.55
CA LEU A 122 11.47 2.36 -0.65
C LEU A 122 11.80 2.88 0.75
N TRP A 123 10.95 3.75 1.26
CA TRP A 123 10.90 4.18 2.65
C TRP A 123 9.65 3.63 3.31
N LEU A 124 9.70 3.42 4.61
CA LEU A 124 8.56 2.96 5.40
C LEU A 124 8.38 3.87 6.62
N LEU A 125 7.19 4.49 6.75
CA LEU A 125 6.71 5.00 8.02
C LEU A 125 6.04 3.84 8.75
N PRO A 126 6.67 3.27 9.78
CA PRO A 126 6.15 2.09 10.46
C PRO A 126 5.03 2.44 11.43
N SER A 127 4.29 1.42 11.86
CA SER A 127 3.31 1.52 12.93
C SER A 127 3.66 0.60 14.10
N ASP A 128 2.96 0.83 15.22
CA ASP A 128 3.01 -0.03 16.39
C ASP A 128 1.66 -0.07 17.13
N ILE A 129 1.63 -0.82 18.23
CA ILE A 129 0.41 -1.04 19.01
C ILE A 129 -0.14 0.25 19.64
N HIS A 130 0.69 1.27 19.84
CA HIS A 130 0.24 2.56 20.41
C HIS A 130 -0.81 3.24 19.51
N LEU A 131 -0.80 2.97 18.19
CA LEU A 131 -1.87 3.44 17.29
C LEU A 131 -3.28 2.99 17.72
N SER A 132 -3.41 1.87 18.45
CA SER A 132 -4.72 1.44 18.98
C SER A 132 -5.29 2.45 20.00
N GLY A 133 -4.43 3.14 20.74
CA GLY A 133 -4.81 4.20 21.68
C GLY A 133 -5.07 5.54 21.01
N ALA A 134 -4.48 5.76 19.84
CA ALA A 134 -4.59 7.04 19.13
C ALA A 134 -6.04 7.43 18.82
N GLU A 135 -6.92 6.48 18.50
CA GLU A 135 -8.34 6.76 18.21
C GLU A 135 -9.06 7.37 19.41
N ILE A 136 -8.73 6.92 20.63
CA ILE A 136 -9.30 7.46 21.88
C ILE A 136 -8.67 8.81 22.20
N GLU A 137 -7.35 8.90 22.15
CA GLU A 137 -6.58 10.10 22.48
C GLU A 137 -6.93 11.27 21.56
N LEU A 138 -7.06 11.02 20.26
CA LEU A 138 -7.38 12.02 19.26
C LEU A 138 -8.89 12.37 19.21
N SER A 139 -9.76 11.59 19.86
CA SER A 139 -11.22 11.75 19.74
C SER A 139 -11.74 13.15 20.03
N HIS A 140 -11.07 13.88 20.93
CA HIS A 140 -11.44 15.24 21.34
C HIS A 140 -10.65 16.35 20.64
N LYS A 141 -9.68 15.99 19.77
CA LYS A 141 -8.81 16.97 19.11
C LYS A 141 -9.46 17.52 17.83
N ILE A 142 -9.35 18.82 17.62
CA ILE A 142 -9.77 19.48 16.38
C ILE A 142 -8.80 19.06 15.26
N GLY A 143 -9.33 18.82 14.06
CA GLY A 143 -8.51 18.40 12.91
C GLY A 143 -7.99 16.97 12.98
N ARG A 144 -8.49 16.14 13.91
CA ARG A 144 -8.07 14.74 14.11
C ARG A 144 -8.10 13.89 12.83
N GLU A 145 -8.98 14.24 11.89
CA GLU A 145 -9.12 13.50 10.62
C GLU A 145 -8.03 13.86 9.60
N THR A 146 -7.29 14.95 9.82
CA THR A 146 -6.31 15.47 8.84
C THR A 146 -4.86 15.37 9.30
N ARG A 147 -4.60 14.83 10.49
CA ARG A 147 -3.29 14.73 11.11
C ARG A 147 -2.23 14.08 10.23
N LEU A 148 -2.58 12.95 9.60
CA LEU A 148 -1.65 12.28 8.69
C LEU A 148 -1.34 13.15 7.46
N ARG A 149 -2.34 13.83 6.90
CA ARG A 149 -2.15 14.72 5.75
C ARG A 149 -1.18 15.85 6.09
N GLU A 150 -1.38 16.49 7.24
CA GLU A 150 -0.53 17.58 7.73
C GLU A 150 0.90 17.10 7.98
N GLY A 151 1.05 15.93 8.62
CA GLY A 151 2.36 15.33 8.85
C GLY A 151 3.11 14.96 7.56
N LEU A 152 2.41 14.50 6.52
CA LEU A 152 3.04 14.12 5.24
C LEU A 152 3.28 15.30 4.29
N GLU A 153 2.63 16.45 4.50
CA GLU A 153 2.71 17.62 3.60
C GLU A 153 4.15 18.06 3.29
N PRO A 154 5.09 18.12 4.28
CA PRO A 154 6.46 18.57 4.03
C PRO A 154 7.26 17.66 3.10
N ILE A 155 6.92 16.38 3.03
CA ILE A 155 7.69 15.37 2.28
C ILE A 155 6.95 14.80 1.06
N ILE A 156 5.72 15.24 0.81
CA ILE A 156 4.88 14.68 -0.26
C ILE A 156 5.53 14.79 -1.64
N ASP A 157 6.31 15.83 -1.88
CA ASP A 157 6.99 16.08 -3.14
C ASP A 157 8.24 15.24 -3.36
N GLU A 158 8.75 14.63 -2.30
CA GLU A 158 9.91 13.76 -2.33
C GLU A 158 9.65 12.41 -2.98
N PHE A 159 8.37 11.99 -3.07
CA PHE A 159 7.98 10.67 -3.52
C PHE A 159 7.16 10.68 -4.81
N ASP A 160 7.39 9.68 -5.67
CA ASP A 160 6.56 9.43 -6.86
C ASP A 160 5.22 8.79 -6.47
N TYR A 161 5.24 7.93 -5.42
CA TYR A 161 4.09 7.24 -4.85
C TYR A 161 4.16 7.23 -3.34
N ILE A 162 3.03 7.52 -2.69
CA ILE A 162 2.81 7.27 -1.26
C ILE A 162 1.68 6.25 -1.16
N ILE A 163 1.95 5.09 -0.57
CA ILE A 163 0.97 4.01 -0.38
C ILE A 163 0.69 3.90 1.11
N ILE A 164 -0.57 4.02 1.51
CA ILE A 164 -1.00 3.99 2.91
C ILE A 164 -1.77 2.70 3.15
N ASP A 165 -1.23 1.80 3.96
CA ASP A 165 -1.94 0.61 4.45
C ASP A 165 -2.85 0.97 5.62
N THR A 166 -4.06 0.39 5.67
CA THR A 166 -5.07 0.74 6.68
C THR A 166 -5.51 -0.47 7.49
N PRO A 167 -5.95 -0.27 8.76
CA PRO A 167 -6.55 -1.32 9.56
C PRO A 167 -7.87 -1.85 8.96
N PRO A 168 -8.35 -3.01 9.44
CA PRO A 168 -9.63 -3.60 8.98
C PRO A 168 -10.85 -2.93 9.66
N SER A 169 -10.84 -1.62 9.79
CA SER A 169 -11.93 -0.82 10.39
C SER A 169 -12.10 0.48 9.62
N LEU A 170 -13.25 1.12 9.75
CA LEU A 170 -13.49 2.48 9.27
C LEU A 170 -13.40 3.51 10.43
N GLY A 171 -12.48 3.28 11.36
CA GLY A 171 -12.18 4.19 12.44
C GLY A 171 -11.37 5.42 11.99
N LEU A 172 -10.91 6.18 12.96
CA LEU A 172 -10.19 7.43 12.75
C LEU A 172 -8.89 7.24 11.92
N LEU A 173 -8.20 6.11 12.08
CA LEU A 173 -6.99 5.78 11.32
C LEU A 173 -7.28 5.64 9.82
N SER A 174 -8.33 4.89 9.46
CA SER A 174 -8.75 4.74 8.06
C SER A 174 -9.26 6.06 7.47
N ILE A 175 -9.91 6.90 8.26
CA ILE A 175 -10.33 8.25 7.86
C ILE A 175 -9.10 9.11 7.59
N ASN A 176 -8.08 9.10 8.48
CA ASN A 176 -6.81 9.80 8.25
C ASN A 176 -6.13 9.36 6.95
N ALA A 177 -6.06 8.06 6.68
CA ALA A 177 -5.54 7.55 5.42
C ALA A 177 -6.27 8.14 4.21
N MET A 178 -7.61 8.11 4.23
CA MET A 178 -8.42 8.62 3.12
C MET A 178 -8.44 10.15 3.04
N CYS A 179 -8.19 10.85 4.13
CA CYS A 179 -8.03 12.31 4.13
C CYS A 179 -6.66 12.74 3.57
N ALA A 180 -5.62 11.94 3.81
CA ALA A 180 -4.28 12.17 3.26
C ALA A 180 -4.14 11.71 1.81
N ALA A 181 -5.05 10.86 1.31
CA ALA A 181 -4.98 10.27 -0.02
C ALA A 181 -5.74 11.07 -1.08
N ASN A 182 -5.28 11.00 -2.34
CA ASN A 182 -6.05 11.41 -3.52
C ASN A 182 -6.86 10.23 -4.07
N TRP A 183 -6.38 9.01 -3.82
CA TRP A 183 -6.87 7.79 -4.42
C TRP A 183 -7.10 6.69 -3.39
N VAL A 184 -8.11 5.87 -3.63
CA VAL A 184 -8.34 4.65 -2.85
C VAL A 184 -8.19 3.45 -3.76
N MET A 185 -7.34 2.52 -3.38
CA MET A 185 -7.26 1.18 -3.95
C MET A 185 -7.94 0.20 -2.99
N VAL A 186 -8.86 -0.62 -3.52
CA VAL A 186 -9.68 -1.52 -2.70
C VAL A 186 -9.34 -2.97 -3.02
N PRO A 187 -8.56 -3.68 -2.20
CA PRO A 187 -8.43 -5.12 -2.28
C PRO A 187 -9.73 -5.79 -1.85
N VAL A 188 -10.30 -6.66 -2.70
CA VAL A 188 -11.55 -7.39 -2.43
C VAL A 188 -11.30 -8.88 -2.56
N GLN A 189 -11.49 -9.62 -1.47
CA GLN A 189 -11.44 -11.07 -1.48
C GLN A 189 -12.65 -11.64 -2.22
N ALA A 190 -12.43 -12.57 -3.16
CA ALA A 190 -13.47 -13.13 -4.00
C ALA A 190 -14.33 -14.19 -3.26
N GLU A 191 -15.02 -13.77 -2.18
CA GLU A 191 -15.89 -14.56 -1.32
C GLU A 191 -17.28 -13.91 -1.16
N TYR A 192 -18.29 -14.69 -0.76
CA TYR A 192 -19.71 -14.29 -0.71
C TYR A 192 -19.95 -12.97 0.03
N TYR A 193 -19.46 -12.85 1.25
CA TYR A 193 -19.67 -11.65 2.08
C TYR A 193 -18.90 -10.41 1.60
N ALA A 194 -18.06 -10.55 0.58
CA ALA A 194 -17.32 -9.40 0.06
C ALA A 194 -18.20 -8.34 -0.60
N LEU A 195 -19.35 -8.74 -1.17
CA LEU A 195 -20.28 -7.82 -1.86
C LEU A 195 -20.96 -6.84 -0.90
N GLU A 196 -21.29 -7.30 0.31
CA GLU A 196 -21.90 -6.47 1.35
C GLU A 196 -20.86 -5.47 1.90
N GLY A 197 -19.71 -5.97 2.36
CA GLY A 197 -18.62 -5.15 2.86
C GLY A 197 -18.11 -4.12 1.83
N PHE A 198 -18.09 -4.52 0.55
CA PHE A 198 -17.76 -3.61 -0.54
C PHE A 198 -18.76 -2.46 -0.67
N SER A 199 -20.07 -2.75 -0.58
CA SER A 199 -21.10 -1.70 -0.65
C SER A 199 -21.03 -0.73 0.53
N MET A 200 -20.75 -1.23 1.74
CA MET A 200 -20.55 -0.40 2.93
C MET A 200 -19.33 0.51 2.78
N LEU A 201 -18.20 -0.03 2.29
CA LEU A 201 -17.00 0.76 2.03
C LEU A 201 -17.25 1.86 0.99
N MET A 202 -17.98 1.56 -0.11
CA MET A 202 -18.31 2.55 -1.13
C MET A 202 -19.13 3.71 -0.55
N ASN A 203 -20.07 3.43 0.34
CA ASN A 203 -20.85 4.47 1.02
C ASN A 203 -19.97 5.34 1.93
N SER A 204 -19.02 4.73 2.64
CA SER A 204 -18.09 5.46 3.50
C SER A 204 -17.14 6.35 2.70
N ILE A 205 -16.61 5.86 1.58
CA ILE A 205 -15.80 6.67 0.67
C ILE A 205 -16.60 7.87 0.16
N LYS A 206 -17.87 7.67 -0.25
CA LYS A 206 -18.77 8.76 -0.68
C LYS A 206 -19.00 9.79 0.43
N MET A 207 -19.14 9.35 1.70
CA MET A 207 -19.28 10.27 2.83
C MET A 207 -18.01 11.10 3.04
N ILE A 208 -16.84 10.48 2.98
CA ILE A 208 -15.55 11.19 3.09
C ILE A 208 -15.39 12.18 1.95
N GLN A 209 -15.69 11.78 0.71
CA GLN A 209 -15.67 12.66 -0.47
C GLN A 209 -16.57 13.89 -0.28
N LYS A 210 -17.76 13.70 0.27
CA LYS A 210 -18.74 14.79 0.44
C LYS A 210 -18.35 15.74 1.57
N ARG A 211 -17.78 15.24 2.67
CA ARG A 211 -17.66 16.00 3.92
C ARG A 211 -16.24 16.47 4.24
N ILE A 212 -15.21 15.70 3.85
CA ILE A 212 -13.85 15.90 4.34
C ILE A 212 -12.85 16.07 3.18
N ASN A 213 -12.81 15.11 2.21
CA ASN A 213 -11.84 15.12 1.12
C ASN A 213 -12.54 15.00 -0.24
N ARG A 214 -12.94 16.13 -0.82
CA ARG A 214 -13.64 16.19 -2.12
C ARG A 214 -12.78 15.70 -3.30
N SER A 215 -11.46 15.70 -3.16
CA SER A 215 -10.52 15.26 -4.20
C SER A 215 -10.32 13.75 -4.22
N LEU A 216 -10.74 13.03 -3.17
CA LEU A 216 -10.58 11.58 -3.07
C LEU A 216 -11.34 10.89 -4.20
N LYS A 217 -10.69 9.96 -4.90
CA LYS A 217 -11.29 9.18 -5.98
C LYS A 217 -10.94 7.69 -5.81
N ILE A 218 -11.78 6.81 -6.37
CA ILE A 218 -11.46 5.39 -6.45
C ILE A 218 -10.49 5.19 -7.61
N PHE A 219 -9.29 4.72 -7.28
CA PHE A 219 -8.27 4.36 -8.26
C PHE A 219 -8.60 3.03 -8.93
N GLY A 220 -8.90 2.02 -8.11
CA GLY A 220 -9.29 0.71 -8.62
C GLY A 220 -9.57 -0.30 -7.52
N VAL A 221 -10.15 -1.43 -7.95
CA VAL A 221 -10.40 -2.60 -7.12
C VAL A 221 -9.54 -3.75 -7.58
N ALA A 222 -8.73 -4.32 -6.67
CA ALA A 222 -7.93 -5.52 -6.92
C ALA A 222 -8.66 -6.75 -6.34
N MET A 223 -9.02 -7.69 -7.20
CA MET A 223 -9.60 -8.95 -6.75
C MET A 223 -8.50 -9.84 -6.19
N THR A 224 -8.63 -10.22 -4.92
CA THR A 224 -7.64 -11.00 -4.19
C THR A 224 -8.18 -12.38 -3.79
N MET A 225 -7.26 -13.31 -3.51
CA MET A 225 -7.58 -14.69 -3.10
C MET A 225 -8.58 -15.37 -4.03
N VAL A 226 -8.50 -15.07 -5.33
CA VAL A 226 -9.36 -15.63 -6.35
C VAL A 226 -9.07 -17.11 -6.53
N ASP A 227 -10.12 -17.96 -6.50
CA ASP A 227 -10.07 -19.33 -6.99
C ASP A 227 -10.82 -19.43 -8.32
N ALA A 228 -10.09 -19.54 -9.42
CA ALA A 228 -10.67 -19.61 -10.76
C ALA A 228 -11.56 -20.84 -10.99
N ARG A 229 -11.41 -21.90 -10.18
CA ARG A 229 -12.26 -23.12 -10.24
C ARG A 229 -13.60 -22.91 -9.57
N SER A 230 -13.70 -21.97 -8.61
CA SER A 230 -14.93 -21.69 -7.85
C SER A 230 -15.90 -20.86 -8.67
N LYS A 231 -17.13 -21.37 -8.86
CA LYS A 231 -18.23 -20.62 -9.47
C LYS A 231 -18.56 -19.37 -8.66
N LEU A 232 -18.52 -19.47 -7.33
CA LEU A 232 -18.77 -18.35 -6.43
C LEU A 232 -17.73 -17.24 -6.61
N SER A 233 -16.44 -17.58 -6.65
CA SER A 233 -15.36 -16.62 -6.85
C SER A 233 -15.53 -15.84 -8.15
N ARG A 234 -15.86 -16.53 -9.25
CA ARG A 234 -16.14 -15.88 -10.54
C ARG A 234 -17.37 -14.95 -10.47
N HIS A 235 -18.45 -15.41 -9.83
CA HIS A 235 -19.66 -14.60 -9.65
C HIS A 235 -19.36 -13.29 -8.88
N VAL A 236 -18.63 -13.38 -7.78
CA VAL A 236 -18.23 -12.19 -6.99
C VAL A 236 -17.40 -11.22 -7.84
N CYS A 237 -16.42 -11.71 -8.61
CA CYS A 237 -15.64 -10.86 -9.51
C CYS A 237 -16.53 -10.12 -10.52
N THR A 238 -17.50 -10.81 -11.13
CA THR A 238 -18.44 -10.24 -12.09
C THR A 238 -19.34 -9.16 -11.44
N GLU A 239 -19.87 -9.43 -10.25
CA GLU A 239 -20.73 -8.49 -9.54
C GLU A 239 -19.98 -7.22 -9.09
N VAL A 240 -18.73 -7.36 -8.63
CA VAL A 240 -17.90 -6.20 -8.30
C VAL A 240 -17.64 -5.37 -9.55
N ALA A 241 -17.29 -6.01 -10.67
CA ALA A 241 -17.05 -5.31 -11.95
C ALA A 241 -18.31 -4.58 -12.46
N ARG A 242 -19.50 -5.16 -12.26
CA ARG A 242 -20.78 -4.53 -12.60
C ARG A 242 -21.07 -3.29 -11.76
N LYS A 243 -20.75 -3.33 -10.45
CA LYS A 243 -20.98 -2.21 -9.52
C LYS A 243 -20.10 -0.99 -9.78
N ILE A 244 -18.88 -1.19 -10.26
CA ILE A 244 -17.93 -0.11 -10.56
C ILE A 244 -17.22 -0.36 -11.90
N PRO A 245 -17.91 -0.12 -13.01
CA PRO A 245 -17.37 -0.33 -14.35
C PRO A 245 -16.02 0.39 -14.52
N ASN A 246 -15.09 -0.25 -15.22
CA ASN A 246 -13.75 0.28 -15.57
C ASN A 246 -12.83 0.58 -14.37
N LYS A 247 -13.21 0.20 -13.15
CA LYS A 247 -12.37 0.40 -11.95
C LYS A 247 -11.74 -0.90 -11.42
N VAL A 248 -12.22 -2.07 -11.84
CA VAL A 248 -11.60 -3.34 -11.43
C VAL A 248 -10.30 -3.53 -12.22
N PHE A 249 -9.24 -3.96 -11.53
CA PHE A 249 -8.01 -4.37 -12.20
C PHE A 249 -8.25 -5.66 -12.99
N ASN A 250 -7.66 -5.77 -14.17
CA ASN A 250 -7.68 -7.01 -14.96
C ASN A 250 -6.88 -8.11 -14.27
N THR A 251 -5.83 -7.69 -13.56
CA THR A 251 -4.99 -8.59 -12.77
C THR A 251 -5.72 -9.06 -11.54
N THR A 252 -5.79 -10.37 -11.33
CA THR A 252 -6.31 -10.99 -10.12
C THR A 252 -5.19 -11.65 -9.32
N ILE A 253 -5.27 -11.61 -7.99
CA ILE A 253 -4.33 -12.28 -7.10
C ILE A 253 -4.99 -13.56 -6.59
N ARG A 254 -4.40 -14.71 -6.92
CA ARG A 254 -4.91 -16.01 -6.47
C ARG A 254 -4.61 -16.26 -4.98
N ARG A 255 -5.34 -17.19 -4.39
CA ARG A 255 -5.01 -17.71 -3.04
C ARG A 255 -3.78 -18.61 -3.15
N LEU A 256 -2.62 -18.13 -2.73
CA LEU A 256 -1.34 -18.82 -2.83
C LEU A 256 -0.66 -18.89 -1.47
N VAL A 257 -0.30 -20.10 -1.02
CA VAL A 257 0.39 -20.35 0.26
C VAL A 257 1.70 -19.55 0.33
N LYS A 258 2.47 -19.51 -0.75
CA LYS A 258 3.76 -18.79 -0.79
C LYS A 258 3.64 -17.28 -0.62
N VAL A 259 2.51 -16.69 -0.96
CA VAL A 259 2.23 -15.27 -0.67
C VAL A 259 1.95 -15.07 0.83
N ALA A 260 1.21 -16.00 1.43
CA ALA A 260 0.92 -15.95 2.87
C ALA A 260 2.17 -16.23 3.73
N GLU A 261 3.08 -17.06 3.27
CA GLU A 261 4.35 -17.40 3.95
C GLU A 261 5.44 -16.32 3.78
N ALA A 262 5.32 -15.41 2.82
CA ALA A 262 6.35 -14.42 2.52
C ALA A 262 6.74 -13.54 3.74
N PRO A 263 5.81 -13.05 4.56
CA PRO A 263 6.15 -12.29 5.78
C PRO A 263 6.98 -13.10 6.78
N TRP A 264 6.76 -14.43 6.87
CA TRP A 264 7.58 -15.29 7.69
C TRP A 264 9.03 -15.36 7.17
N SER A 265 9.25 -15.27 5.87
CA SER A 265 10.60 -15.18 5.30
C SER A 265 11.24 -13.79 5.47
N GLY A 266 10.48 -12.80 5.93
CA GLY A 266 10.94 -11.44 6.20
C GLY A 266 11.13 -10.59 4.96
N ALA A 267 10.47 -10.93 3.84
CA ALA A 267 10.51 -10.09 2.65
C ALA A 267 9.24 -10.27 1.77
N PRO A 268 8.82 -9.24 1.02
CA PRO A 268 7.71 -9.32 0.08
C PRO A 268 7.91 -10.41 -0.99
N THR A 269 6.82 -11.03 -1.43
CA THR A 269 6.90 -12.13 -2.42
C THR A 269 7.53 -11.71 -3.75
N VAL A 270 7.35 -10.44 -4.15
CA VAL A 270 7.97 -9.87 -5.37
C VAL A 270 9.50 -9.79 -5.31
N LEU A 271 10.07 -9.79 -4.11
CA LEU A 271 11.52 -9.78 -3.90
C LEU A 271 12.08 -11.18 -3.60
N LEU A 272 11.26 -12.07 -3.01
CA LEU A 272 11.69 -13.42 -2.64
C LEU A 272 11.78 -14.37 -3.82
N ASN A 273 10.83 -14.27 -4.73
CA ASN A 273 10.64 -15.25 -5.80
C ASN A 273 10.74 -14.62 -7.17
N GLU A 274 11.48 -15.26 -8.08
CA GLU A 274 11.43 -14.85 -9.48
C GLU A 274 10.01 -15.04 -10.03
N PRO A 275 9.50 -14.06 -10.81
CA PRO A 275 8.18 -14.15 -11.41
C PRO A 275 8.06 -15.33 -12.38
N ARG A 276 7.12 -16.25 -12.11
CA ARG A 276 6.83 -17.44 -12.93
C ARG A 276 5.32 -17.70 -12.93
N ALA A 277 4.81 -18.31 -13.98
CA ALA A 277 3.39 -18.63 -14.14
C ALA A 277 2.86 -19.65 -13.12
N SER A 278 3.74 -20.45 -12.51
CA SER A 278 3.39 -21.52 -11.58
C SER A 278 4.39 -21.63 -10.44
N GLY A 279 4.07 -22.44 -9.44
CA GLY A 279 4.91 -22.69 -8.28
C GLY A 279 5.09 -21.45 -7.38
N ALA A 280 6.24 -21.39 -6.70
CA ALA A 280 6.56 -20.31 -5.75
C ALA A 280 6.60 -18.91 -6.40
N GLY A 281 6.87 -18.82 -7.69
CA GLY A 281 6.95 -17.56 -8.42
C GLY A 281 5.60 -16.99 -8.89
N ALA A 282 4.51 -17.76 -8.78
CA ALA A 282 3.20 -17.35 -9.29
C ALA A 282 2.68 -16.09 -8.61
N GLY A 283 2.74 -16.01 -7.27
CA GLY A 283 2.32 -14.83 -6.54
C GLY A 283 3.21 -13.61 -6.82
N SER A 284 4.51 -13.82 -7.02
CA SER A 284 5.41 -12.77 -7.46
C SER A 284 5.00 -12.23 -8.82
N LEU A 285 4.72 -13.09 -9.79
CA LEU A 285 4.27 -12.68 -11.13
C LEU A 285 2.97 -11.88 -11.07
N GLU A 286 1.98 -12.33 -10.28
CA GLU A 286 0.70 -11.64 -10.15
C GLU A 286 0.86 -10.23 -9.58
N TYR A 287 1.66 -10.05 -8.53
CA TYR A 287 1.92 -8.73 -7.97
C TYR A 287 2.77 -7.85 -8.90
N TRP A 288 3.71 -8.40 -9.67
CA TRP A 288 4.40 -7.65 -10.71
C TRP A 288 3.46 -7.22 -11.83
N THR A 289 2.52 -8.09 -12.23
CA THR A 289 1.49 -7.76 -13.23
C THR A 289 0.55 -6.67 -12.72
N LEU A 290 0.16 -6.75 -11.44
CA LEU A 290 -0.63 -5.71 -10.78
C LEU A 290 0.11 -4.38 -10.74
N ALA A 291 1.40 -4.39 -10.39
CA ALA A 291 2.23 -3.18 -10.38
C ALA A 291 2.38 -2.55 -11.76
N LYS A 292 2.51 -3.36 -12.81
CA LYS A 292 2.52 -2.90 -14.20
C LYS A 292 1.18 -2.27 -14.60
N GLU A 293 0.06 -2.93 -14.31
CA GLU A 293 -1.26 -2.39 -14.60
C GLU A 293 -1.52 -1.11 -13.82
N PHE A 294 -1.14 -1.07 -12.54
CA PHE A 294 -1.18 0.12 -11.70
C PHE A 294 -0.39 1.28 -12.34
N HIS A 295 0.87 1.03 -12.71
CA HIS A 295 1.74 2.03 -13.35
C HIS A 295 1.11 2.56 -14.66
N ASN A 296 0.61 1.68 -15.52
CA ASN A 296 -0.01 2.07 -16.78
C ASN A 296 -1.24 2.97 -16.56
N ARG A 297 -2.13 2.62 -15.60
CA ARG A 297 -3.28 3.45 -15.23
C ARG A 297 -2.86 4.84 -14.72
N VAL A 298 -1.76 4.92 -13.97
CA VAL A 298 -1.22 6.22 -13.54
C VAL A 298 -0.75 7.03 -14.74
N GLN A 299 -0.06 6.42 -15.71
CA GLN A 299 0.41 7.12 -16.90
C GLN A 299 -0.75 7.60 -17.78
N GLU A 300 -1.78 6.77 -17.99
CA GLU A 300 -3.00 7.16 -18.72
C GLU A 300 -3.67 8.36 -18.06
N MET A 301 -3.84 8.31 -16.76
CA MET A 301 -4.43 9.37 -15.97
C MET A 301 -3.63 10.68 -16.07
N ARG A 302 -2.28 10.61 -15.98
CA ARG A 302 -1.41 11.78 -16.15
C ARG A 302 -1.55 12.41 -17.54
N ARG A 303 -1.67 11.60 -18.59
CA ARG A 303 -1.91 12.07 -19.96
C ARG A 303 -3.26 12.78 -20.10
N GLU A 304 -4.32 12.20 -19.56
CA GLU A 304 -5.67 12.81 -19.56
C GLU A 304 -5.69 14.18 -18.90
N PHE A 305 -4.89 14.38 -17.85
CA PHE A 305 -4.77 15.66 -17.14
C PHE A 305 -3.71 16.60 -17.73
N GLY A 306 -3.06 16.25 -18.85
CA GLY A 306 -2.04 17.08 -19.49
C GLY A 306 -0.75 17.24 -18.69
N VAL A 307 -0.50 16.35 -17.72
CA VAL A 307 0.72 16.37 -16.91
C VAL A 307 1.88 15.78 -17.70
N LYS A 308 2.93 16.57 -17.93
CA LYS A 308 4.15 16.06 -18.55
C LYS A 308 4.71 14.91 -17.70
N GLU A 309 5.18 13.85 -18.37
CA GLU A 309 5.80 12.70 -17.71
C GLU A 309 6.90 13.19 -16.77
N HIS A 310 6.90 12.66 -15.54
CA HIS A 310 7.97 12.98 -14.59
C HIS A 310 9.29 12.44 -15.16
N PRO A 311 10.35 13.27 -15.33
CA PRO A 311 11.58 12.88 -16.04
C PRO A 311 12.26 11.61 -15.49
N ARG A 312 12.01 11.27 -14.21
CA ARG A 312 12.59 10.09 -13.55
C ARG A 312 11.92 8.76 -13.91
N LEU A 313 10.71 8.80 -14.49
CA LEU A 313 9.91 7.59 -14.81
C LEU A 313 9.99 7.18 -16.29
N LEU A 314 10.82 7.85 -17.09
CA LEU A 314 11.04 7.47 -18.49
C LEU A 314 11.94 6.23 -18.57
N PRO A 315 11.54 5.16 -19.29
CA PRO A 315 12.44 4.06 -19.57
C PRO A 315 13.56 4.56 -20.50
N GLY A 316 14.78 4.69 -19.98
CA GLY A 316 15.98 4.80 -20.76
C GLY A 316 16.38 6.18 -21.29
N ARG A 317 16.80 7.08 -20.39
CA ARG A 317 17.95 7.95 -20.69
C ARG A 317 19.02 7.67 -19.63
N ARG A 318 20.24 7.41 -20.13
CA ARG A 318 21.43 7.00 -19.39
C ARG A 318 21.83 8.00 -18.33
#